data_d7dc2640f75b8e9806f2b487997f0ceb
#
_entry.id   d7dc2640f75b8e9806f2b487997f0ceb
#
_cell.length_a   1.000
_cell.length_b   1.000
_cell.length_c   1.000
_cell.angle_alpha   90.00
_cell.angle_beta   90.00
_cell.angle_gamma   90.00
#
_symmetry.space_group_name_H-M   'P 1'
#
loop_
_entity.id
_entity.type
_entity.pdbx_description
1 polymer ?
#
loop_
_entity_poly.entity_id
_entity_poly.type
_entity_poly.pdbx_seq_one_letter_code
_entity_poly.pdbx_strand_id
1 'polypeptide(L)'
;MTTGLPDPRIPAGPLADAWRRTREGLPLISPLRKGQMDVLVVGTGLAGASAAATLAQQGYRVTVLSFHDSPRRAHSVAAQGGINAARAVAVDGDSVSRLFADTLKGGDFRAREAGCQRLAEISSGIIDQCVAQGVPFAREYGGSLATRSFGGALVSRTFYARGRRASNCFMAPTRP
;
A
#
# COMPACT_ATOMS: atom_id res chain seq x y z
N MET A 1 17.93 -12.17 33.87
CA MET A 1 17.44 -10.93 33.21
C MET A 1 18.04 -10.88 31.83
N THR A 2 17.31 -11.31 30.81
CA THR A 2 17.76 -11.29 29.44
C THR A 2 17.64 -9.85 28.95
N THR A 3 18.76 -9.15 28.86
CA THR A 3 18.90 -7.88 28.17
C THR A 3 18.85 -8.13 26.65
N GLY A 4 17.75 -8.71 26.16
CA GLY A 4 17.49 -8.75 24.74
C GLY A 4 17.27 -7.33 24.27
N LEU A 5 18.06 -6.88 23.30
CA LEU A 5 17.77 -5.64 22.57
C LEU A 5 16.30 -5.69 22.13
N PRO A 6 15.50 -4.65 22.38
CA PRO A 6 14.10 -4.65 21.96
C PRO A 6 14.04 -4.87 20.44
N ASP A 7 13.23 -5.81 19.98
CA ASP A 7 13.02 -6.00 18.54
C ASP A 7 12.42 -4.69 17.98
N PRO A 8 13.14 -3.94 17.15
CA PRO A 8 12.67 -2.65 16.65
C PRO A 8 11.41 -2.79 15.78
N ARG A 9 11.04 -4.02 15.45
CA ARG A 9 9.87 -4.34 14.63
C ARG A 9 8.62 -4.62 15.47
N ILE A 10 8.77 -4.78 16.79
CA ILE A 10 7.66 -5.06 17.70
C ILE A 10 7.67 -3.98 18.79
N PRO A 11 6.81 -2.96 18.68
CA PRO A 11 6.68 -1.95 19.72
C PRO A 11 6.25 -2.59 21.05
N ALA A 12 6.84 -2.18 22.17
CA ALA A 12 6.47 -2.66 23.49
C ALA A 12 5.10 -2.14 23.93
N GLY A 13 4.32 -2.98 24.62
CA GLY A 13 2.99 -2.65 25.16
C GLY A 13 1.83 -2.99 24.23
N PRO A 14 0.61 -2.55 24.53
CA PRO A 14 -0.55 -2.75 23.69
C PRO A 14 -0.32 -2.17 22.28
N LEU A 15 -0.59 -2.94 21.24
CA LEU A 15 -0.26 -2.60 19.85
C LEU A 15 -0.78 -1.22 19.42
N ALA A 16 -2.03 -0.89 19.79
CA ALA A 16 -2.64 0.40 19.47
C ALA A 16 -1.86 1.58 20.06
N ASP A 17 -1.44 1.46 21.32
CA ASP A 17 -0.70 2.51 22.00
C ASP A 17 0.76 2.57 21.60
N ALA A 18 1.37 1.44 21.29
CA ALA A 18 2.75 1.35 20.90
C ALA A 18 3.02 2.10 19.58
N TRP A 19 2.18 1.91 18.59
CA TRP A 19 2.28 2.64 17.31
C TRP A 19 2.03 4.14 17.47
N ARG A 20 1.06 4.52 18.28
CA ARG A 20 0.79 5.94 18.58
C ARG A 20 2.01 6.59 19.23
N ARG A 21 2.56 6.00 20.29
CA ARG A 21 3.75 6.52 20.98
C ARG A 21 4.97 6.60 20.07
N THR A 22 5.20 5.60 19.24
CA THR A 22 6.30 5.61 18.26
C THR A 22 6.15 6.78 17.29
N ARG A 23 4.96 6.97 16.74
CA ARG A 23 4.67 8.05 15.81
C ARG A 23 4.80 9.44 16.45
N GLU A 24 4.30 9.60 17.68
CA GLU A 24 4.35 10.87 18.43
C GLU A 24 5.77 11.19 18.90
N GLY A 25 6.59 10.17 19.17
CA GLY A 25 7.99 10.32 19.56
C GLY A 25 8.97 10.59 18.40
N LEU A 26 8.53 10.47 17.14
CA LEU A 26 9.38 10.75 16.01
C LEU A 26 9.58 12.28 15.83
N PRO A 27 10.83 12.76 15.71
CA PRO A 27 11.08 14.18 15.44
C PRO A 27 10.50 14.54 14.08
N LEU A 28 9.69 15.60 14.05
CA LEU A 28 9.15 16.11 12.81
C LEU A 28 10.25 16.79 11.99
N ILE A 29 10.36 16.42 10.73
CA ILE A 29 11.28 17.05 9.79
C ILE A 29 10.65 18.34 9.28
N SER A 30 11.34 19.46 9.48
CA SER A 30 10.91 20.75 8.93
C SER A 30 10.74 20.66 7.41
N PRO A 31 9.66 21.21 6.83
CA PRO A 31 9.46 21.24 5.38
C PRO A 31 10.65 21.82 4.61
N LEU A 32 11.34 22.83 5.18
CA LEU A 32 12.51 23.47 4.59
C LEU A 32 13.72 22.52 4.48
N ARG A 33 13.80 21.50 5.33
CA ARG A 33 14.91 20.54 5.34
C ARG A 33 14.65 19.33 4.45
N LYS A 34 13.41 19.08 4.04
CA LYS A 34 13.05 17.89 3.22
C LYS A 34 13.83 17.85 1.91
N GLY A 35 13.93 18.98 1.20
CA GLY A 35 14.67 19.07 -0.06
C GLY A 35 16.20 18.88 0.07
N GLN A 36 16.73 18.87 1.29
CA GLN A 36 18.14 18.61 1.58
C GLN A 36 18.40 17.13 1.95
N MET A 37 17.34 16.35 2.11
CA MET A 37 17.46 14.95 2.49
C MET A 37 17.38 14.05 1.26
N ASP A 38 18.38 13.20 1.13
CA ASP A 38 18.43 12.17 0.09
C ASP A 38 17.83 10.86 0.65
N VAL A 39 16.86 10.33 -0.06
CA VAL A 39 16.23 9.05 0.27
C VAL A 39 16.52 8.05 -0.84
N LEU A 40 17.12 6.93 -0.46
CA LEU A 40 17.40 5.83 -1.37
C LEU A 40 16.32 4.77 -1.23
N VAL A 41 15.61 4.50 -2.32
CA VAL A 41 14.62 3.42 -2.41
C VAL A 41 15.21 2.28 -3.24
N VAL A 42 15.29 1.09 -2.67
CA VAL A 42 15.80 -0.10 -3.37
C VAL A 42 14.63 -0.94 -3.84
N GLY A 43 14.50 -1.10 -5.16
CA GLY A 43 13.44 -1.85 -5.81
C GLY A 43 12.38 -0.96 -6.46
N THR A 44 11.98 -1.33 -7.68
CA THR A 44 11.00 -0.60 -8.52
C THR A 44 9.66 -1.33 -8.64
N GLY A 45 9.38 -2.27 -7.75
CA GLY A 45 8.08 -2.88 -7.63
C GLY A 45 7.04 -1.89 -7.10
N LEU A 46 5.80 -2.36 -6.92
CA LEU A 46 4.70 -1.53 -6.47
C LEU A 46 5.02 -0.76 -5.17
N ALA A 47 5.59 -1.44 -4.19
CA ALA A 47 5.95 -0.83 -2.91
C ALA A 47 7.01 0.28 -3.06
N GLY A 48 8.10 -0.01 -3.78
CA GLY A 48 9.16 0.96 -4.00
C GLY A 48 8.71 2.16 -4.84
N ALA A 49 7.95 1.93 -5.90
CA ALA A 49 7.40 2.99 -6.74
C ALA A 49 6.44 3.90 -5.95
N SER A 50 5.54 3.31 -5.14
CA SER A 50 4.62 4.08 -4.30
C SER A 50 5.34 4.88 -3.23
N ALA A 51 6.35 4.30 -2.58
CA ALA A 51 7.17 4.99 -1.59
C ALA A 51 7.93 6.15 -2.24
N ALA A 52 8.56 5.93 -3.38
CA ALA A 52 9.31 6.95 -4.10
C ALA A 52 8.40 8.11 -4.54
N ALA A 53 7.24 7.81 -5.11
CA ALA A 53 6.28 8.82 -5.53
C ALA A 53 5.79 9.66 -4.34
N THR A 54 5.41 9.02 -3.25
CA THR A 54 4.93 9.70 -2.04
C THR A 54 6.01 10.60 -1.42
N LEU A 55 7.24 10.10 -1.32
CA LEU A 55 8.36 10.88 -0.78
C LEU A 55 8.71 12.07 -1.68
N ALA A 56 8.72 11.88 -2.99
CA ALA A 56 8.94 12.96 -3.94
C ALA A 56 7.85 14.04 -3.85
N GLN A 57 6.58 13.65 -3.75
CA GLN A 57 5.46 14.57 -3.53
C GLN A 57 5.58 15.36 -2.22
N GLN A 58 6.22 14.77 -1.21
CA GLN A 58 6.48 15.43 0.06
C GLN A 58 7.71 16.36 0.03
N GLY A 59 8.43 16.41 -1.08
CA GLY A 59 9.57 17.31 -1.28
C GLY A 59 10.93 16.72 -0.94
N TYR A 60 11.06 15.42 -0.76
CA TYR A 60 12.36 14.75 -0.60
C TYR A 60 13.07 14.54 -1.94
N ARG A 61 14.40 14.50 -1.92
CA ARG A 61 15.20 14.03 -3.06
C ARG A 61 15.22 12.50 -3.01
N VAL A 62 14.66 11.85 -4.04
CA VAL A 62 14.51 10.40 -4.05
C VAL A 62 15.31 9.81 -5.19
N THR A 63 16.19 8.87 -4.84
CA THR A 63 16.91 8.03 -5.80
C THR A 63 16.37 6.61 -5.70
N VAL A 64 15.97 6.03 -6.84
CA VAL A 64 15.45 4.67 -6.88
C VAL A 64 16.43 3.76 -7.60
N LEU A 65 16.84 2.69 -6.94
CA LEU A 65 17.70 1.66 -7.52
C LEU A 65 16.89 0.45 -7.95
N SER A 66 17.15 -0.04 -9.15
CA SER A 66 16.55 -1.27 -9.68
C SER A 66 17.65 -2.27 -10.05
N PHE A 67 17.41 -3.54 -9.76
CA PHE A 67 18.26 -4.63 -10.24
C PHE A 67 18.12 -4.81 -11.77
N HIS A 68 16.96 -4.50 -12.31
CA HIS A 68 16.67 -4.64 -13.73
C HIS A 68 17.07 -3.38 -14.51
N ASP A 69 17.34 -3.54 -15.77
CA ASP A 69 17.61 -2.48 -16.75
C ASP A 69 16.41 -1.56 -17.02
N SER A 70 15.23 -1.96 -16.56
CA SER A 70 14.00 -1.17 -16.66
C SER A 70 13.12 -1.36 -15.42
N PRO A 71 12.54 -0.28 -14.86
CA PRO A 71 11.59 -0.38 -13.77
C PRO A 71 10.33 -1.18 -14.16
N ARG A 72 10.05 -1.30 -15.45
CA ARG A 72 8.91 -2.07 -15.99
C ARG A 72 9.09 -3.58 -15.90
N ARG A 73 10.26 -4.07 -15.52
CA ARG A 73 10.54 -5.51 -15.30
C ARG A 73 10.30 -5.97 -13.88
N ALA A 74 9.86 -5.10 -12.98
CA ALA A 74 9.48 -5.51 -11.64
C ALA A 74 8.34 -6.55 -11.69
N HIS A 75 8.37 -7.53 -10.78
CA HIS A 75 7.38 -8.62 -10.74
C HIS A 75 5.93 -8.11 -10.64
N SER A 76 5.68 -7.08 -9.87
CA SER A 76 4.37 -6.45 -9.73
C SER A 76 3.80 -5.91 -11.06
N VAL A 77 4.65 -5.65 -12.06
CA VAL A 77 4.21 -5.25 -13.41
C VAL A 77 3.62 -6.43 -14.18
N ALA A 78 4.10 -7.64 -13.94
CA ALA A 78 3.58 -8.87 -14.53
C ALA A 78 2.39 -9.44 -13.78
N ALA A 79 2.15 -9.01 -12.53
CA ALA A 79 1.05 -9.48 -11.70
C ALA A 79 -0.31 -9.19 -12.36
N GLN A 80 -1.20 -10.16 -12.25
CA GLN A 80 -2.57 -10.06 -12.76
C GLN A 80 -3.54 -9.91 -11.60
N GLY A 81 -4.73 -9.37 -11.87
CA GLY A 81 -5.81 -9.30 -10.90
C GLY A 81 -6.23 -7.88 -10.61
N GLY A 82 -5.74 -7.32 -9.55
CA GLY A 82 -6.12 -6.01 -9.05
C GLY A 82 -5.65 -5.80 -7.62
N ILE A 83 -6.18 -4.80 -6.96
CA ILE A 83 -5.85 -4.44 -5.58
C ILE A 83 -7.04 -4.77 -4.69
N ASN A 84 -6.82 -5.59 -3.67
CA ASN A 84 -7.82 -5.85 -2.63
C ASN A 84 -7.80 -4.71 -1.63
N ALA A 85 -8.96 -4.08 -1.41
CA ALA A 85 -9.14 -3.06 -0.39
C ALA A 85 -10.51 -3.21 0.27
N ALA A 86 -10.59 -2.93 1.56
CA ALA A 86 -11.84 -2.97 2.29
C ALA A 86 -12.81 -1.91 1.75
N ARG A 87 -14.08 -2.29 1.57
CA ARG A 87 -15.12 -1.33 1.18
C ARG A 87 -15.87 -0.84 2.41
N ALA A 88 -16.01 0.48 2.50
CA ALA A 88 -16.80 1.09 3.56
C ALA A 88 -18.32 0.88 3.38
N VAL A 89 -18.76 0.58 2.15
CA VAL A 89 -20.17 0.33 1.82
C VAL A 89 -20.33 -1.17 1.55
N ALA A 90 -20.80 -1.88 2.53
CA ALA A 90 -20.93 -3.32 2.50
C ALA A 90 -22.24 -3.74 1.81
N VAL A 91 -22.22 -3.89 0.49
CA VAL A 91 -23.30 -4.58 -0.23
C VAL A 91 -23.24 -6.08 0.05
N ASP A 92 -22.05 -6.62 0.29
CA ASP A 92 -21.75 -8.04 0.47
C ASP A 92 -21.09 -8.38 1.81
N GLY A 93 -21.22 -7.49 2.80
CA GLY A 93 -20.69 -7.69 4.16
C GLY A 93 -19.18 -7.56 4.29
N ASP A 94 -18.53 -6.82 3.38
CA ASP A 94 -17.10 -6.53 3.50
C ASP A 94 -16.81 -5.51 4.60
N SER A 95 -15.64 -5.62 5.20
CA SER A 95 -15.18 -4.70 6.25
C SER A 95 -13.66 -4.76 6.40
N VAL A 96 -13.12 -3.75 7.10
CA VAL A 96 -11.70 -3.73 7.48
C VAL A 96 -11.33 -4.98 8.28
N SER A 97 -12.16 -5.37 9.25
CA SER A 97 -11.93 -6.57 10.07
C SER A 97 -11.96 -7.85 9.25
N ARG A 98 -12.83 -7.92 8.24
CA ARG A 98 -12.88 -9.07 7.34
C ARG A 98 -11.65 -9.14 6.43
N LEU A 99 -11.21 -8.02 5.86
CA LEU A 99 -9.98 -7.97 5.07
C LEU A 99 -8.77 -8.37 5.93
N PHE A 100 -8.71 -7.91 7.17
CA PHE A 100 -7.68 -8.29 8.13
C PHE A 100 -7.67 -9.81 8.37
N ALA A 101 -8.82 -10.39 8.71
CA ALA A 101 -8.94 -11.82 8.97
C ALA A 101 -8.59 -12.68 7.74
N ASP A 102 -9.07 -12.28 6.56
CA ASP A 102 -8.78 -12.98 5.30
C ASP A 102 -7.28 -12.89 4.96
N THR A 103 -6.63 -11.75 5.24
CA THR A 103 -5.19 -11.58 5.01
C THR A 103 -4.35 -12.47 5.93
N LEU A 104 -4.71 -12.56 7.21
CA LEU A 104 -4.04 -13.45 8.17
C LEU A 104 -4.23 -14.92 7.77
N LYS A 105 -5.46 -15.31 7.46
CA LYS A 105 -5.78 -16.66 7.04
C LYS A 105 -5.04 -17.04 5.75
N GLY A 106 -4.99 -16.16 4.76
CA GLY A 106 -4.29 -16.39 3.50
C GLY A 106 -2.77 -16.50 3.67
N GLY A 107 -2.21 -15.94 4.73
CA GLY A 107 -0.81 -16.06 5.13
C GLY A 107 -0.52 -17.19 6.13
N ASP A 108 -1.43 -18.16 6.28
CA ASP A 108 -1.32 -19.25 7.27
C ASP A 108 -1.04 -18.76 8.70
N PHE A 109 -1.57 -17.59 9.05
CA PHE A 109 -1.37 -16.93 10.36
C PHE A 109 0.11 -16.65 10.69
N ARG A 110 0.99 -16.57 9.68
CA ARG A 110 2.42 -16.27 9.86
C ARG A 110 2.72 -14.78 9.74
N ALA A 111 1.76 -13.99 9.26
CA ALA A 111 1.94 -12.56 9.09
C ALA A 111 1.84 -11.84 10.44
N ARG A 112 2.46 -10.66 10.52
CA ARG A 112 2.34 -9.80 11.70
C ARG A 112 0.98 -9.15 11.73
N GLU A 113 0.20 -9.43 12.76
CA GLU A 113 -1.16 -8.93 12.93
C GLU A 113 -1.25 -7.41 12.82
N ALA A 114 -0.36 -6.68 13.50
CA ALA A 114 -0.34 -5.22 13.45
C ALA A 114 -0.13 -4.66 12.03
N GLY A 115 0.72 -5.31 11.23
CA GLY A 115 0.93 -4.94 9.83
C GLY A 115 -0.30 -5.20 8.96
N CYS A 116 -0.95 -6.35 9.14
CA CYS A 116 -2.17 -6.71 8.45
C CYS A 116 -3.34 -5.81 8.83
N GLN A 117 -3.49 -5.49 10.11
CA GLN A 117 -4.52 -4.56 10.59
C GLN A 117 -4.33 -3.18 9.96
N ARG A 118 -3.10 -2.65 10.00
CA ARG A 118 -2.81 -1.34 9.42
C ARG A 118 -3.04 -1.32 7.91
N LEU A 119 -2.64 -2.36 7.20
CA LEU A 119 -2.91 -2.51 5.76
C LEU A 119 -4.41 -2.45 5.48
N ALA A 120 -5.22 -3.20 6.24
CA ALA A 120 -6.66 -3.24 6.06
C ALA A 120 -7.31 -1.86 6.32
N GLU A 121 -6.88 -1.16 7.38
CA GLU A 121 -7.37 0.17 7.73
C GLU A 121 -7.13 1.23 6.64
N ILE A 122 -5.92 1.24 6.05
CA ILE A 122 -5.55 2.26 5.07
C ILE A 122 -5.93 1.89 3.63
N SER A 123 -6.37 0.66 3.39
CA SER A 123 -6.53 0.10 2.03
C SER A 123 -7.46 0.91 1.14
N SER A 124 -8.58 1.40 1.66
CA SER A 124 -9.52 2.25 0.90
C SER A 124 -8.87 3.58 0.51
N GLY A 125 -8.19 4.25 1.43
CA GLY A 125 -7.49 5.50 1.15
C GLY A 125 -6.38 5.35 0.11
N ILE A 126 -5.74 4.18 0.03
CA ILE A 126 -4.76 3.88 -1.02
C ILE A 126 -5.43 3.82 -2.40
N ILE A 127 -6.64 3.24 -2.50
CA ILE A 127 -7.39 3.24 -3.76
C ILE A 127 -7.73 4.67 -4.18
N ASP A 128 -8.19 5.51 -3.27
CA ASP A 128 -8.48 6.92 -3.54
C ASP A 128 -7.23 7.68 -4.01
N GLN A 129 -6.09 7.44 -3.37
CA GLN A 129 -4.81 8.00 -3.79
C GLN A 129 -4.42 7.54 -5.21
N CYS A 130 -4.58 6.26 -5.52
CA CYS A 130 -4.32 5.72 -6.86
C CYS A 130 -5.23 6.38 -7.91
N VAL A 131 -6.51 6.59 -7.59
CA VAL A 131 -7.45 7.32 -8.47
C VAL A 131 -6.97 8.75 -8.72
N ALA A 132 -6.58 9.46 -7.66
CA ALA A 132 -6.05 10.82 -7.76
C ALA A 132 -4.77 10.90 -8.60
N GLN A 133 -3.95 9.85 -8.58
CA GLN A 133 -2.75 9.71 -9.41
C GLN A 133 -3.04 9.29 -10.86
N GLY A 134 -4.32 9.12 -11.22
CA GLY A 134 -4.73 8.81 -12.61
C GLY A 134 -4.74 7.32 -12.94
N VAL A 135 -4.75 6.42 -11.96
CA VAL A 135 -4.90 4.98 -12.21
C VAL A 135 -6.28 4.69 -12.82
N PRO A 136 -6.36 4.10 -14.02
CA PRO A 136 -7.63 3.93 -14.74
C PRO A 136 -8.38 2.68 -14.27
N PHE A 137 -8.85 2.69 -13.03
CA PHE A 137 -9.71 1.62 -12.54
C PHE A 137 -11.01 1.52 -13.34
N ALA A 138 -11.52 0.30 -13.46
CA ALA A 138 -12.83 0.06 -14.03
C ALA A 138 -13.92 0.76 -13.20
N ARG A 139 -14.95 1.22 -13.89
CA ARG A 139 -16.11 1.88 -13.25
C ARG A 139 -17.38 1.17 -13.64
N GLU A 140 -18.34 1.18 -12.73
CA GLU A 140 -19.72 0.81 -12.97
C GLU A 140 -20.43 1.89 -13.79
N TYR A 141 -21.61 1.57 -14.31
CA TYR A 141 -22.40 2.50 -15.12
C TYR A 141 -22.71 3.82 -14.38
N GLY A 142 -22.91 3.74 -13.07
CA GLY A 142 -23.13 4.90 -12.19
C GLY A 142 -21.87 5.70 -11.82
N GLY A 143 -20.70 5.36 -12.40
CA GLY A 143 -19.44 6.09 -12.17
C GLY A 143 -18.64 5.64 -10.94
N SER A 144 -19.19 4.83 -10.07
CA SER A 144 -18.46 4.24 -8.94
C SER A 144 -17.39 3.26 -9.41
N LEU A 145 -16.36 3.04 -8.59
CA LEU A 145 -15.31 2.08 -8.91
C LEU A 145 -15.87 0.66 -8.92
N ALA A 146 -15.63 -0.08 -10.01
CA ALA A 146 -16.01 -1.46 -10.13
C ALA A 146 -15.09 -2.37 -9.30
N THR A 147 -15.68 -3.36 -8.66
CA THR A 147 -14.96 -4.38 -7.92
C THR A 147 -15.42 -5.77 -8.34
N ARG A 148 -14.59 -6.75 -8.08
CA ARG A 148 -14.89 -8.17 -8.33
C ARG A 148 -14.37 -9.04 -7.20
N SER A 149 -14.92 -10.25 -7.09
CA SER A 149 -14.30 -11.30 -6.29
C SER A 149 -13.11 -11.88 -7.03
N PHE A 150 -11.97 -12.02 -6.36
CA PHE A 150 -10.75 -12.57 -6.92
C PHE A 150 -9.83 -13.14 -5.82
N GLY A 151 -9.04 -14.16 -6.16
CA GLY A 151 -8.04 -14.71 -5.24
C GLY A 151 -8.63 -15.46 -4.03
N GLY A 152 -9.80 -16.07 -4.18
CA GLY A 152 -10.45 -16.81 -3.09
C GLY A 152 -11.23 -15.93 -2.11
N ALA A 153 -11.28 -14.60 -2.32
CA ALA A 153 -12.14 -13.74 -1.53
C ALA A 153 -13.61 -14.00 -1.84
N LEU A 154 -14.42 -14.21 -0.79
CA LEU A 154 -15.86 -14.44 -0.91
C LEU A 154 -16.65 -13.14 -1.16
N VAL A 155 -15.98 -12.00 -1.12
CA VAL A 155 -16.56 -10.66 -1.31
C VAL A 155 -15.92 -9.93 -2.47
N SER A 156 -16.65 -9.01 -3.08
CA SER A 156 -16.20 -8.19 -4.21
C SER A 156 -15.39 -6.98 -3.73
N ARG A 157 -14.12 -7.18 -3.42
CA ARG A 157 -13.22 -6.12 -2.91
C ARG A 157 -12.00 -5.86 -3.79
N THR A 158 -11.88 -6.55 -4.94
CA THR A 158 -10.74 -6.39 -5.83
C THR A 158 -11.02 -5.29 -6.85
N PHE A 159 -10.34 -4.17 -6.72
CA PHE A 159 -10.34 -3.08 -7.69
C PHE A 159 -9.43 -3.44 -8.87
N TYR A 160 -9.88 -3.26 -10.09
CA TYR A 160 -9.17 -3.70 -11.30
C TYR A 160 -9.29 -2.71 -12.45
N ALA A 161 -8.39 -2.80 -13.41
CA ALA A 161 -8.47 -2.05 -14.66
C ALA A 161 -8.89 -2.98 -15.81
N ARG A 162 -9.90 -2.59 -16.60
CA ARG A 162 -10.36 -3.38 -17.75
C ARG A 162 -9.30 -3.39 -18.86
N GLY A 163 -8.98 -4.58 -19.38
CA GLY A 163 -8.16 -4.76 -20.59
C GLY A 163 -6.69 -4.34 -20.47
N ARG A 164 -6.23 -3.97 -19.28
CA ARG A 164 -4.84 -3.58 -19.06
C ARG A 164 -4.24 -4.43 -17.93
N ARG A 165 -2.98 -4.83 -18.11
CA ARG A 165 -2.22 -5.45 -17.03
C ARG A 165 -2.11 -4.44 -15.88
N ALA A 166 -2.04 -4.91 -14.64
CA ALA A 166 -1.85 -4.05 -13.45
C ALA A 166 -0.67 -3.07 -13.60
N SER A 167 0.31 -3.44 -14.42
CA SER A 167 1.45 -2.61 -14.81
C SER A 167 1.10 -1.23 -15.38
N ASN A 168 -0.01 -1.12 -16.08
CA ASN A 168 -0.43 0.16 -16.67
C ASN A 168 -1.17 1.05 -15.65
N CYS A 169 -1.53 0.50 -14.50
CA CYS A 169 -2.14 1.28 -13.43
C CYS A 169 -1.12 2.19 -12.71
N PHE A 170 0.15 1.79 -12.64
CA PHE A 170 1.17 2.50 -11.86
C PHE A 170 2.17 3.31 -12.69
N MET A 171 2.02 3.28 -14.00
CA MET A 171 2.81 4.10 -14.91
C MET A 171 1.92 5.14 -15.61
N ALA A 172 1.17 5.92 -14.83
CA ALA A 172 0.65 7.17 -15.36
C ALA A 172 1.86 8.00 -15.85
N PRO A 173 1.82 8.54 -17.07
CA PRO A 173 2.91 9.37 -17.53
C PRO A 173 3.03 10.54 -16.57
N THR A 174 4.17 10.66 -15.90
CA THR A 174 4.57 11.93 -15.30
C THR A 174 4.52 12.93 -16.46
N ARG A 175 3.50 13.78 -16.46
CA ARG A 175 3.48 14.91 -17.39
C ARG A 175 4.70 15.77 -17.08
N PRO A 176 5.41 16.21 -18.11
CA PRO A 176 6.52 17.13 -17.96
C PRO A 176 6.11 18.45 -17.33
#